data_7da730689013af2b0f7008a49c7d896b
#
_entry.id   7da730689013af2b0f7008a49c7d896b
#
_cell.length_a   1.000
_cell.length_b   1.000
_cell.length_c   1.000
_cell.angle_alpha   90.00
_cell.angle_beta   90.00
_cell.angle_gamma   90.00
#
_symmetry.space_group_name_H-M   'P 1'
#
loop_
_entity.id
_entity.type
_entity.pdbx_description
1 polymer ?
#
loop_
_entity_poly.entity_id
_entity_poly.type
_entity_poly.pdbx_seq_one_letter_code
_entity_poly.pdbx_strand_id
1 'polypeptide(L)'
;MRARPVRTALLAVAALGLLPLAATPAAADASPETGGRQHITVHEGTDPAGPVLATASLRCFPTGGDHPAPEASCLKLALANGDYNRVPQITRACLKNYEPVTVVAHGTWHGRTTFFSRTYANQCVANTESGDIFNLTPWRR
;
A
#
# COMPACT_ATOMS: atom_id res chain seq x y z
N MET A 1 -15.97 -0.07 97.80
CA MET A 1 -16.88 -0.48 96.71
C MET A 1 -16.09 -0.37 95.41
N ARG A 2 -15.93 -1.51 94.65
CA ARG A 2 -14.99 -1.61 93.56
C ARG A 2 -15.68 -1.33 92.24
N ALA A 3 -15.20 -0.28 91.52
CA ALA A 3 -15.64 -0.04 90.16
C ALA A 3 -14.82 -0.86 89.16
N ARG A 4 -15.48 -1.58 88.26
CA ARG A 4 -14.86 -2.33 87.18
C ARG A 4 -14.71 -1.45 85.91
N PRO A 5 -13.57 -1.45 85.22
CA PRO A 5 -13.45 -0.75 83.94
C PRO A 5 -14.07 -1.57 82.81
N VAL A 6 -14.88 -0.91 82.00
CA VAL A 6 -15.43 -1.40 80.76
C VAL A 6 -14.34 -1.31 79.68
N ARG A 7 -13.98 -2.44 79.10
CA ARG A 7 -13.06 -2.51 77.91
C ARG A 7 -13.86 -2.28 76.66
N THR A 8 -13.66 -1.13 76.06
CA THR A 8 -14.18 -0.82 74.70
C THR A 8 -13.28 -1.46 73.65
N ALA A 9 -13.79 -2.45 72.88
CA ALA A 9 -13.10 -3.05 71.78
C ALA A 9 -13.28 -2.14 70.55
N LEU A 10 -12.16 -1.66 70.01
CA LEU A 10 -12.10 -0.95 68.71
C LEU A 10 -12.07 -1.99 67.61
N LEU A 11 -13.13 -2.03 66.82
CA LEU A 11 -13.18 -2.77 65.56
C LEU A 11 -12.47 -1.96 64.47
N ALA A 12 -11.31 -2.40 64.03
CA ALA A 12 -10.63 -1.85 62.88
C ALA A 12 -11.29 -2.39 61.59
N VAL A 13 -11.96 -1.54 60.85
CA VAL A 13 -12.48 -1.85 59.50
C VAL A 13 -11.33 -1.68 58.51
N ALA A 14 -10.83 -2.77 57.99
CA ALA A 14 -9.87 -2.77 56.88
C ALA A 14 -10.63 -2.51 55.56
N ALA A 15 -10.49 -1.30 55.02
CA ALA A 15 -10.97 -0.99 53.67
C ALA A 15 -10.01 -1.58 52.66
N LEU A 16 -10.41 -2.69 51.97
CA LEU A 16 -9.72 -3.18 50.77
C LEU A 16 -10.01 -2.20 49.63
N GLY A 17 -9.01 -1.39 49.28
CA GLY A 17 -9.03 -0.58 48.10
C GLY A 17 -8.88 -1.42 46.85
N LEU A 18 -9.94 -1.57 46.06
CA LEU A 18 -9.87 -2.06 44.69
C LEU A 18 -9.19 -1.00 43.82
N LEU A 19 -7.94 -1.23 43.45
CA LEU A 19 -7.26 -0.45 42.41
C LEU A 19 -7.85 -0.84 41.05
N PRO A 20 -8.33 0.13 40.24
CA PRO A 20 -8.72 -0.18 38.86
C PRO A 20 -7.45 -0.53 38.06
N LEU A 21 -7.39 -1.75 37.48
CA LEU A 21 -6.43 -2.08 36.44
C LEU A 21 -6.76 -1.22 35.22
N ALA A 22 -5.98 -0.17 35.00
CA ALA A 22 -5.98 0.52 33.73
C ALA A 22 -5.42 -0.43 32.66
N ALA A 23 -6.31 -0.96 31.80
CA ALA A 23 -5.90 -1.67 30.59
C ALA A 23 -5.23 -0.65 29.67
N THR A 24 -3.91 -0.70 29.56
CA THR A 24 -3.18 -0.01 28.51
C THR A 24 -3.60 -0.61 27.17
N PRO A 25 -4.07 0.20 26.17
CA PRO A 25 -4.28 -0.31 24.84
C PRO A 25 -2.92 -0.80 24.33
N ALA A 26 -2.83 -2.11 24.01
CA ALA A 26 -1.68 -2.65 23.31
C ALA A 26 -1.59 -1.89 21.99
N ALA A 27 -0.54 -1.09 21.80
CA ALA A 27 -0.19 -0.59 20.49
C ALA A 27 0.01 -1.83 19.62
N ALA A 28 -0.85 -2.00 18.60
CA ALA A 28 -0.66 -3.01 17.61
C ALA A 28 0.67 -2.65 16.93
N ASP A 29 1.70 -3.45 17.16
CA ASP A 29 2.95 -3.37 16.42
C ASP A 29 2.58 -3.56 14.95
N ALA A 30 2.59 -2.45 14.19
CA ALA A 30 2.48 -2.52 12.75
C ALA A 30 3.72 -3.27 12.27
N SER A 31 3.55 -4.57 11.99
CA SER A 31 4.58 -5.36 11.32
C SER A 31 5.04 -4.59 10.09
N PRO A 32 6.35 -4.42 9.86
CA PRO A 32 6.83 -3.74 8.67
C PRO A 32 6.16 -4.40 7.46
N GLU A 33 5.42 -3.61 6.67
CA GLU A 33 4.73 -4.13 5.49
C GLU A 33 5.78 -4.68 4.52
N THR A 34 5.94 -6.01 4.54
CA THR A 34 6.78 -6.71 3.57
C THR A 34 5.96 -6.86 2.31
N GLY A 35 6.22 -6.02 1.32
CA GLY A 35 5.49 -6.07 0.06
C GLY A 35 5.16 -4.69 -0.47
N GLY A 36 4.27 -4.64 -1.45
CA GLY A 36 3.88 -3.40 -2.10
C GLY A 36 2.39 -3.33 -2.38
N ARG A 37 1.88 -2.11 -2.40
CA ARG A 37 0.54 -1.77 -2.90
C ARG A 37 0.70 -0.63 -3.87
N GLN A 38 0.23 -0.81 -5.09
CA GLN A 38 0.31 0.18 -6.13
C GLN A 38 -1.07 0.42 -6.73
N HIS A 39 -1.38 1.66 -7.01
CA HIS A 39 -2.50 2.06 -7.84
C HIS A 39 -1.93 2.66 -9.12
N ILE A 40 -2.30 2.11 -10.26
CA ILE A 40 -1.79 2.48 -11.57
C ILE A 40 -2.95 3.05 -12.38
N THR A 41 -2.76 4.24 -12.91
CA THR A 41 -3.75 4.90 -13.79
C THR A 41 -3.06 5.29 -15.08
N VAL A 42 -3.71 5.04 -16.19
CA VAL A 42 -3.26 5.49 -17.49
C VAL A 42 -4.24 6.52 -18.03
N HIS A 43 -3.71 7.68 -18.38
CA HIS A 43 -4.44 8.82 -18.89
C HIS A 43 -4.18 9.01 -20.39
N GLU A 44 -5.17 9.49 -21.11
CA GLU A 44 -5.02 9.90 -22.50
C GLU A 44 -4.23 11.21 -22.58
N GLY A 45 -3.33 11.30 -23.53
CA GLY A 45 -2.55 12.52 -23.76
C GLY A 45 -1.36 12.69 -22.82
N THR A 46 -0.94 13.94 -22.69
CA THR A 46 0.27 14.34 -21.94
C THR A 46 -0.04 14.86 -20.54
N ASP A 47 -1.30 14.95 -20.16
CA ASP A 47 -1.74 15.46 -18.85
C ASP A 47 -1.96 14.31 -17.88
N PRO A 48 -1.26 14.27 -16.73
CA PRO A 48 -1.49 13.27 -15.68
C PRO A 48 -2.86 13.38 -14.99
N ALA A 49 -3.61 14.45 -15.24
CA ALA A 49 -4.99 14.63 -14.81
C ALA A 49 -6.00 14.52 -15.97
N GLY A 50 -5.55 14.10 -17.15
CA GLY A 50 -6.38 13.90 -18.34
C GLY A 50 -7.37 12.75 -18.21
N PRO A 51 -8.15 12.48 -19.29
CA PRO A 51 -9.13 11.39 -19.30
C PRO A 51 -8.49 10.05 -18.92
N VAL A 52 -9.13 9.30 -18.02
CA VAL A 52 -8.66 7.98 -17.59
C VAL A 52 -9.02 6.94 -18.64
N LEU A 53 -8.01 6.25 -19.16
CA LEU A 53 -8.16 5.14 -20.09
C LEU A 53 -8.29 3.80 -19.37
N ALA A 54 -7.46 3.58 -18.34
CA ALA A 54 -7.48 2.37 -17.53
C ALA A 54 -6.92 2.62 -16.14
N THR A 55 -7.34 1.79 -15.18
CA THR A 55 -6.79 1.74 -13.83
C THR A 55 -6.58 0.30 -13.41
N ALA A 56 -5.61 0.07 -12.53
CA ALA A 56 -5.48 -1.20 -11.84
C ALA A 56 -4.88 -1.00 -10.44
N SER A 57 -5.31 -1.84 -9.53
CA SER A 57 -4.67 -2.03 -8.23
C SER A 57 -3.77 -3.26 -8.29
N LEU A 58 -2.57 -3.15 -7.77
CA LEU A 58 -1.60 -4.23 -7.68
C LEU A 58 -1.13 -4.36 -6.23
N ARG A 59 -1.28 -5.56 -5.68
CA ARG A 59 -0.67 -5.92 -4.40
C ARG A 59 0.42 -6.95 -4.65
N CYS A 60 1.52 -6.79 -3.93
CA CYS A 60 2.65 -7.71 -4.03
C CYS A 60 3.01 -8.21 -2.63
N PHE A 61 3.17 -9.52 -2.50
CA PHE A 61 3.63 -10.21 -1.29
C PHE A 61 2.74 -9.97 -0.04
N PRO A 62 1.48 -10.50 -0.04
CA PRO A 62 0.91 -11.46 -1.01
C PRO A 62 0.38 -10.81 -2.28
N THR A 63 0.48 -11.53 -3.40
CA THR A 63 0.02 -11.06 -4.71
C THR A 63 -1.49 -10.95 -4.78
N GLY A 64 -1.99 -9.90 -5.43
CA GLY A 64 -3.43 -9.66 -5.61
C GLY A 64 -3.74 -8.30 -6.22
N GLY A 65 -5.00 -7.91 -6.15
CA GLY A 65 -5.55 -6.75 -6.83
C GLY A 65 -6.29 -7.15 -8.10
N ASP A 66 -6.61 -6.16 -8.92
CA ASP A 66 -7.32 -6.34 -10.20
C ASP A 66 -6.41 -6.16 -11.42
N HIS A 67 -5.10 -6.10 -11.20
CA HIS A 67 -4.13 -6.05 -12.28
C HIS A 67 -4.21 -7.31 -13.16
N PRO A 68 -4.17 -7.19 -14.51
CA PRO A 68 -4.34 -8.35 -15.41
C PRO A 68 -3.29 -9.45 -15.25
N ALA A 69 -2.05 -9.10 -14.84
CA ALA A 69 -0.94 -10.02 -14.65
C ALA A 69 -0.20 -9.72 -13.33
N PRO A 70 -0.83 -9.94 -12.16
CA PRO A 70 -0.29 -9.45 -10.90
C PRO A 70 1.01 -10.14 -10.49
N GLU A 71 1.16 -11.45 -10.70
CA GLU A 71 2.37 -12.20 -10.36
C GLU A 71 3.59 -11.71 -11.12
N ALA A 72 3.45 -11.61 -12.46
CA ALA A 72 4.54 -11.16 -13.32
C ALA A 72 4.93 -9.71 -13.02
N SER A 73 3.96 -8.85 -12.76
CA SER A 73 4.18 -7.45 -12.41
C SER A 73 4.88 -7.30 -11.06
N CYS A 74 4.48 -8.07 -10.05
CA CYS A 74 5.11 -8.08 -8.75
C CYS A 74 6.57 -8.55 -8.81
N LEU A 75 6.88 -9.58 -9.60
CA LEU A 75 8.27 -10.04 -9.79
C LEU A 75 9.15 -8.96 -10.42
N LYS A 76 8.65 -8.26 -11.45
CA LYS A 76 9.39 -7.17 -12.10
C LYS A 76 9.59 -5.98 -11.18
N LEU A 77 8.57 -5.60 -10.41
CA LEU A 77 8.71 -4.54 -9.40
C LEU A 77 9.67 -4.94 -8.27
N ALA A 78 9.70 -6.21 -7.88
CA ALA A 78 10.66 -6.70 -6.89
C ALA A 78 12.10 -6.57 -7.39
N LEU A 79 12.38 -6.94 -8.66
CA LEU A 79 13.69 -6.77 -9.28
C LEU A 79 14.12 -5.29 -9.33
N ALA A 80 13.15 -4.37 -9.45
CA ALA A 80 13.37 -2.93 -9.46
C ALA A 80 13.28 -2.29 -8.07
N ASN A 81 13.04 -3.05 -7.00
CA ASN A 81 12.81 -2.57 -5.64
C ASN A 81 11.68 -1.50 -5.57
N GLY A 82 10.60 -1.70 -6.32
CA GLY A 82 9.45 -0.81 -6.38
C GLY A 82 9.64 0.46 -7.24
N ASP A 83 10.76 0.62 -7.90
CA ASP A 83 11.06 1.77 -8.75
C ASP A 83 10.74 1.45 -10.23
N TYR A 84 9.68 2.05 -10.76
CA TYR A 84 9.25 1.87 -12.14
C TYR A 84 10.31 2.28 -13.18
N ASN A 85 11.21 3.21 -12.85
CA ASN A 85 12.29 3.63 -13.75
C ASN A 85 13.36 2.54 -13.93
N ARG A 86 13.39 1.54 -13.07
CA ARG A 86 14.38 0.45 -13.06
C ARG A 86 13.80 -0.89 -13.47
N VAL A 87 12.52 -0.92 -13.82
CA VAL A 87 11.87 -2.16 -14.28
C VAL A 87 12.53 -2.64 -15.56
N PRO A 88 12.87 -3.93 -15.68
CA PRO A 88 13.41 -4.50 -16.91
C PRO A 88 12.42 -4.35 -18.07
N GLN A 89 12.90 -3.70 -19.14
CA GLN A 89 12.12 -3.55 -20.37
C GLN A 89 12.02 -4.88 -21.13
N ILE A 90 10.98 -5.00 -21.93
CA ILE A 90 10.85 -6.12 -22.87
C ILE A 90 11.15 -5.64 -24.29
N THR A 91 11.54 -6.57 -25.15
CA THR A 91 11.74 -6.28 -26.59
C THR A 91 10.43 -6.47 -27.34
N ARG A 92 9.92 -5.39 -27.90
CA ARG A 92 8.71 -5.38 -28.72
C ARG A 92 8.82 -4.29 -29.78
N ALA A 93 8.43 -4.61 -31.02
CA ALA A 93 8.31 -3.59 -32.06
C ALA A 93 7.03 -2.78 -31.83
N CYS A 94 7.16 -1.46 -31.72
CA CYS A 94 6.05 -0.53 -31.63
C CYS A 94 5.96 0.32 -32.89
N LEU A 95 4.74 0.65 -33.29
CA LEU A 95 4.51 1.64 -34.35
C LEU A 95 4.99 3.01 -33.86
N LYS A 96 5.53 3.81 -34.80
CA LYS A 96 6.03 5.15 -34.50
C LYS A 96 4.91 6.21 -34.62
N ASN A 97 3.69 5.86 -34.20
CA ASN A 97 2.58 6.82 -34.11
C ASN A 97 2.69 7.60 -32.79
N TYR A 98 2.29 8.83 -32.83
CA TYR A 98 2.22 9.69 -31.63
C TYR A 98 0.76 9.78 -31.15
N GLU A 99 0.43 8.88 -30.24
CA GLU A 99 -0.84 8.86 -29.50
C GLU A 99 -0.49 8.77 -28.02
N PRO A 100 -0.06 9.90 -27.42
CA PRO A 100 0.56 9.89 -26.10
C PRO A 100 -0.38 9.39 -25.01
N VAL A 101 0.22 8.69 -24.06
CA VAL A 101 -0.44 8.30 -22.81
C VAL A 101 0.45 8.68 -21.64
N THR A 102 -0.17 9.15 -20.57
CA THR A 102 0.53 9.45 -19.31
C THR A 102 0.16 8.41 -18.27
N VAL A 103 1.15 7.72 -17.73
CA VAL A 103 0.97 6.76 -16.66
C VAL A 103 1.32 7.41 -15.33
N VAL A 104 0.42 7.27 -14.37
CA VAL A 104 0.63 7.64 -12.98
C VAL A 104 0.52 6.38 -12.12
N ALA A 105 1.54 6.10 -11.32
CA ALA A 105 1.50 5.02 -10.35
C ALA A 105 1.89 5.56 -8.97
N HIS A 106 1.13 5.20 -7.95
CA HIS A 106 1.41 5.60 -6.58
C HIS A 106 1.03 4.50 -5.60
N GLY A 107 1.68 4.51 -4.45
CA GLY A 107 1.39 3.50 -3.43
C GLY A 107 2.50 3.36 -2.41
N THR A 108 2.74 2.13 -1.99
CA THR A 108 3.79 1.80 -1.04
C THR A 108 4.62 0.62 -1.54
N TRP A 109 5.89 0.57 -1.16
CA TRP A 109 6.79 -0.54 -1.36
C TRP A 109 7.67 -0.71 -0.12
N HIS A 110 7.55 -1.84 0.56
CA HIS A 110 8.21 -2.11 1.85
C HIS A 110 8.03 -0.95 2.85
N GLY A 111 6.78 -0.47 3.01
CA GLY A 111 6.41 0.60 3.91
C GLY A 111 6.82 2.02 3.48
N ARG A 112 7.49 2.18 2.34
CA ARG A 112 7.85 3.50 1.79
C ARG A 112 6.86 3.93 0.73
N THR A 113 6.45 5.19 0.74
CA THR A 113 5.61 5.77 -0.31
C THR A 113 6.36 5.81 -1.62
N THR A 114 5.70 5.40 -2.70
CA THR A 114 6.19 5.45 -4.07
C THR A 114 5.30 6.34 -4.91
N PHE A 115 5.91 7.06 -5.85
CA PHE A 115 5.20 7.84 -6.85
C PHE A 115 5.98 7.79 -8.17
N PHE A 116 5.25 7.61 -9.25
CA PHE A 116 5.78 7.60 -10.61
C PHE A 116 4.79 8.31 -11.53
N SER A 117 5.31 9.14 -12.44
CA SER A 117 4.53 9.73 -13.53
C SER A 117 5.40 9.89 -14.75
N ARG A 118 4.94 9.38 -15.89
CA ARG A 118 5.66 9.50 -17.17
C ARG A 118 4.70 9.49 -18.35
N THR A 119 4.98 10.35 -19.33
CA THR A 119 4.32 10.35 -20.63
C THR A 119 5.12 9.51 -21.63
N TYR A 120 4.43 8.68 -22.36
CA TYR A 120 4.94 7.81 -23.43
C TYR A 120 4.36 8.23 -24.78
N ALA A 121 5.11 8.01 -25.85
CA ALA A 121 4.66 8.35 -27.20
C ALA A 121 3.38 7.61 -27.64
N ASN A 122 3.18 6.40 -27.12
CA ASN A 122 1.95 5.61 -27.26
C ASN A 122 1.93 4.48 -26.24
N GLN A 123 0.83 3.76 -26.17
CA GLN A 123 0.62 2.66 -25.25
C GLN A 123 1.61 1.50 -25.43
N CYS A 124 1.94 1.17 -26.68
CA CYS A 124 2.90 0.10 -26.96
C CYS A 124 4.27 0.41 -26.30
N VAL A 125 4.72 1.67 -26.39
CA VAL A 125 5.97 2.11 -25.75
C VAL A 125 5.85 2.02 -24.23
N ALA A 126 4.74 2.48 -23.64
CA ALA A 126 4.50 2.37 -22.20
C ALA A 126 4.57 0.91 -21.71
N ASN A 127 3.92 0.00 -22.43
CA ASN A 127 3.95 -1.43 -22.10
C ASN A 127 5.35 -2.03 -22.23
N THR A 128 6.07 -1.66 -23.27
CA THR A 128 7.42 -2.18 -23.56
C THR A 128 8.42 -1.74 -22.48
N GLU A 129 8.43 -0.45 -22.16
CA GLU A 129 9.36 0.11 -21.18
C GLU A 129 9.04 -0.32 -19.74
N SER A 130 7.78 -0.61 -19.44
CA SER A 130 7.38 -1.11 -18.11
C SER A 130 7.44 -2.64 -17.99
N GLY A 131 7.91 -3.34 -19.01
CA GLY A 131 7.87 -4.80 -19.00
C GLY A 131 6.44 -5.36 -18.90
N ASP A 132 5.47 -4.70 -19.55
CA ASP A 132 4.03 -4.99 -19.52
C ASP A 132 3.31 -4.69 -18.18
N ILE A 133 3.95 -4.04 -17.22
CA ILE A 133 3.23 -3.63 -15.99
C ILE A 133 2.12 -2.63 -16.31
N PHE A 134 2.28 -1.79 -17.34
CA PHE A 134 1.26 -0.83 -17.75
C PHE A 134 0.30 -1.37 -18.82
N ASN A 135 0.37 -2.65 -19.12
CA ASN A 135 -0.56 -3.31 -20.01
C ASN A 135 -1.87 -3.67 -19.27
N LEU A 136 -2.64 -2.65 -18.97
CA LEU A 136 -3.91 -2.75 -18.26
C LEU A 136 -5.05 -2.99 -19.25
N THR A 137 -5.14 -4.15 -19.84
CA THR A 137 -6.24 -4.45 -20.79
C THR A 137 -7.57 -4.67 -20.06
N PRO A 138 -8.70 -4.36 -20.74
CA PRO A 138 -8.84 -3.98 -22.14
C PRO A 138 -8.87 -2.46 -22.35
N TRP A 139 -7.91 -1.96 -23.12
CA TRP A 139 -8.00 -0.64 -23.75
C TRP A 139 -9.12 -0.67 -24.78
N ARG A 140 -10.25 -0.13 -24.47
CA ARG A 140 -11.27 0.14 -25.48
C ARG A 140 -11.22 1.64 -25.78
N ARG A 141 -10.75 1.96 -26.94
CA ARG A 141 -10.98 3.25 -27.57
C ARG A 141 -12.42 3.31 -28.06
#